data_2f0ef2ca2fd24d4bfdfaa8dc838d74ae
#
_entry.id   2f0ef2ca2fd24d4bfdfaa8dc838d74ae
#
_cell.length_a   1.000
_cell.length_b   1.000
_cell.length_c   1.000
_cell.angle_alpha   90.00
_cell.angle_beta   90.00
_cell.angle_gamma   90.00
#
_symmetry.space_group_name_H-M   'P 1'
#
loop_
_entity.id
_entity.type
_entity.pdbx_description
1 polymer ?
#
loop_
_entity_poly.entity_id
_entity_poly.type
_entity_poly.pdbx_seq_one_letter_code
_entity_poly.pdbx_strand_id
1 'polypeptide(L)'
;RMASEINKPYIEIGNKKNIFINEIKIKKLSELLGKINIVIFTPDDIEIIKGGPDQRRKFLDIMISQLRPNYIHILSLYQKTIEQRNNYLKQIKEENKDENLLEIWDEKLSEYAVKIYEYRKEFINKLIPKMENLHKEITNNKEKIKIEYITECENKEKYIKLLKERRKLDILKGFTTKGVHRDDFVIYINGKQINIYGSQGQQRTSVLTLKLSELNLIYDEIGEYPILLLDDFMSELDEKR
;
A
#
# COMPACT_ATOMS: atom_id res chain seq x y z
N ARG A 1 16.32 -17.53 23.57
CA ARG A 1 15.09 -16.73 23.34
C ARG A 1 15.22 -15.49 24.19
N MET A 2 15.60 -14.36 23.59
CA MET A 2 15.45 -13.06 24.25
C MET A 2 13.93 -12.80 24.38
N ALA A 3 13.46 -12.50 25.58
CA ALA A 3 12.09 -12.08 25.78
C ALA A 3 11.89 -10.81 24.97
N SER A 4 10.91 -10.80 24.06
CA SER A 4 10.54 -9.60 23.34
C SER A 4 10.08 -8.56 24.38
N GLU A 5 10.72 -7.39 24.38
CA GLU A 5 10.26 -6.27 25.19
C GLU A 5 8.84 -5.94 24.76
N ILE A 6 7.87 -6.16 25.67
CA ILE A 6 6.48 -5.82 25.41
C ILE A 6 6.37 -4.30 25.36
N ASN A 7 6.15 -3.73 24.15
CA ASN A 7 5.85 -2.33 24.03
C ASN A 7 4.51 -2.00 24.72
N LYS A 8 4.52 -1.02 25.60
CA LYS A 8 3.31 -0.54 26.30
C LYS A 8 2.94 0.85 25.78
N PRO A 9 2.17 0.92 24.70
CA PRO A 9 1.69 2.20 24.20
C PRO A 9 0.50 2.69 25.03
N TYR A 10 0.43 3.97 25.29
CA TYR A 10 -0.75 4.64 25.84
C TYR A 10 -0.87 6.06 25.32
N ILE A 11 -2.08 6.59 25.38
CA ILE A 11 -2.41 7.95 24.93
C ILE A 11 -2.98 8.71 26.10
N GLU A 12 -2.37 9.85 26.42
CA GLU A 12 -2.94 10.83 27.33
C GLU A 12 -3.75 11.85 26.55
N ILE A 13 -5.01 12.00 26.89
CA ILE A 13 -5.94 12.96 26.27
C ILE A 13 -6.20 14.09 27.28
N GLY A 14 -5.56 15.23 27.03
CA GLY A 14 -5.81 16.49 27.72
C GLY A 14 -6.11 17.58 26.69
N ASN A 15 -5.62 18.80 26.91
CA ASN A 15 -5.69 19.87 25.91
C ASN A 15 -4.96 19.53 24.59
N LYS A 16 -4.02 18.57 24.64
CA LYS A 16 -3.32 18.00 23.48
C LYS A 16 -3.24 16.48 23.66
N LYS A 17 -3.35 15.73 22.55
CA LYS A 17 -3.08 14.29 22.54
C LYS A 17 -1.58 14.05 22.63
N ASN A 18 -1.15 13.35 23.66
CA ASN A 18 0.23 12.89 23.82
C ASN A 18 0.24 11.37 23.71
N ILE A 19 1.22 10.84 22.98
CA ILE A 19 1.38 9.39 22.79
C ILE A 19 2.71 8.99 23.42
N PHE A 20 2.70 7.90 24.15
CA PHE A 20 3.86 7.35 24.85
C PHE A 20 4.06 5.88 24.46
N ILE A 21 5.31 5.44 24.46
CA ILE A 21 5.71 4.05 24.37
C ILE A 21 6.71 3.81 25.49
N ASN A 22 6.42 2.85 26.38
CA ASN A 22 7.28 2.55 27.54
C ASN A 22 7.61 3.83 28.33
N GLU A 23 6.58 4.66 28.62
CA GLU A 23 6.68 5.93 29.34
C GLU A 23 7.45 7.04 28.60
N ILE A 24 7.99 6.78 27.41
CA ILE A 24 8.69 7.77 26.62
C ILE A 24 7.70 8.43 25.64
N LYS A 25 7.59 9.76 25.74
CA LYS A 25 6.75 10.53 24.81
C LYS A 25 7.31 10.50 23.40
N ILE A 26 6.49 10.06 22.43
CA ILE A 26 6.86 10.10 21.01
C ILE A 26 6.54 11.47 20.41
N LYS A 27 7.40 11.91 19.49
CA LYS A 27 7.25 13.20 18.80
C LYS A 27 6.49 13.09 17.49
N LYS A 28 6.56 11.94 16.83
CA LYS A 28 5.96 11.69 15.51
C LYS A 28 5.23 10.35 15.52
N LEU A 29 4.05 10.30 14.92
CA LEU A 29 3.28 9.05 14.74
C LEU A 29 4.08 7.96 14.02
N SER A 30 5.00 8.32 13.12
CA SER A 30 5.87 7.37 12.45
C SER A 30 6.77 6.56 13.39
N GLU A 31 6.98 7.02 14.64
CA GLU A 31 7.73 6.27 15.66
C GLU A 31 6.96 5.06 16.21
N LEU A 32 5.63 4.99 15.95
CA LEU A 32 4.80 3.82 16.27
C LEU A 32 4.99 2.67 15.28
N LEU A 33 5.43 2.98 14.06
CA LEU A 33 5.61 1.97 13.02
C LEU A 33 6.68 0.95 13.42
N GLY A 34 6.35 -0.32 13.25
CA GLY A 34 7.19 -1.44 13.69
C GLY A 34 7.19 -1.72 15.20
N LYS A 35 6.46 -0.91 16.01
CA LYS A 35 6.29 -1.13 17.46
C LYS A 35 4.88 -1.58 17.82
N ILE A 36 3.91 -1.21 17.03
CA ILE A 36 2.51 -1.61 17.17
C ILE A 36 2.01 -1.96 15.79
N ASN A 37 1.38 -3.13 15.67
CA ASN A 37 0.75 -3.57 14.45
C ASN A 37 -0.76 -3.63 14.68
N ILE A 38 -1.51 -3.02 13.77
CA ILE A 38 -2.97 -2.89 13.89
C ILE A 38 -3.60 -3.26 12.56
N VAL A 39 -4.61 -4.11 12.60
CA VAL A 39 -5.51 -4.38 11.48
C VAL A 39 -6.88 -3.85 11.84
N ILE A 40 -7.41 -2.96 11.03
CA ILE A 40 -8.70 -2.35 11.24
C ILE A 40 -9.65 -2.88 10.17
N PHE A 41 -10.82 -3.33 10.58
CA PHE A 41 -11.94 -3.65 9.68
C PHE A 41 -12.98 -2.56 9.79
N THR A 42 -13.29 -1.92 8.67
CA THR A 42 -14.30 -0.87 8.57
C THR A 42 -15.22 -1.13 7.38
N PRO A 43 -16.45 -0.58 7.37
CA PRO A 43 -17.32 -0.63 6.19
C PRO A 43 -16.65 -0.05 4.93
N ASP A 44 -15.76 0.93 5.09
CA ASP A 44 -15.05 1.60 4.00
C ASP A 44 -14.00 0.70 3.34
N ASP A 45 -13.61 -0.42 3.93
CA ASP A 45 -12.64 -1.35 3.32
C ASP A 45 -13.13 -1.93 1.99
N ILE A 46 -14.43 -1.86 1.70
CA ILE A 46 -14.99 -2.22 0.40
C ILE A 46 -14.41 -1.35 -0.74
N GLU A 47 -13.94 -0.15 -0.44
CA GLU A 47 -13.30 0.73 -1.41
C GLU A 47 -11.94 0.21 -1.90
N ILE A 48 -11.31 -0.74 -1.19
CA ILE A 48 -10.12 -1.45 -1.71
C ILE A 48 -10.50 -2.21 -3.00
N ILE A 49 -11.72 -2.73 -3.06
CA ILE A 49 -12.22 -3.47 -4.23
C ILE A 49 -12.91 -2.53 -5.23
N LYS A 50 -13.83 -1.68 -4.77
CA LYS A 50 -14.67 -0.83 -5.64
C LYS A 50 -13.98 0.45 -6.08
N GLY A 51 -13.14 0.98 -5.22
CA GLY A 51 -12.45 2.25 -5.44
C GLY A 51 -11.31 2.18 -6.44
N GLY A 52 -10.65 3.32 -6.58
CA GLY A 52 -9.52 3.48 -7.50
C GLY A 52 -8.23 2.79 -7.04
N PRO A 53 -7.20 2.80 -7.89
CA PRO A 53 -5.87 2.28 -7.54
C PRO A 53 -5.23 2.95 -6.32
N ASP A 54 -5.63 4.17 -5.97
CA ASP A 54 -5.16 4.91 -4.80
C ASP A 54 -5.53 4.21 -3.49
N GLN A 55 -6.73 3.65 -3.38
CA GLN A 55 -7.16 2.90 -2.20
C GLN A 55 -6.34 1.61 -2.04
N ARG A 56 -6.09 0.92 -3.14
CA ARG A 56 -5.29 -0.30 -3.14
C ARG A 56 -3.82 -0.04 -2.80
N ARG A 57 -3.23 1.04 -3.33
CA ARG A 57 -1.88 1.47 -2.93
C ARG A 57 -1.82 1.84 -1.45
N LYS A 58 -2.81 2.61 -0.96
CA LYS A 58 -2.89 2.99 0.45
C LYS A 58 -2.92 1.76 1.36
N PHE A 59 -3.72 0.74 1.02
CA PHE A 59 -3.75 -0.53 1.75
C PHE A 59 -2.35 -1.17 1.81
N LEU A 60 -1.68 -1.35 0.66
CA LEU A 60 -0.32 -1.93 0.61
C LEU A 60 0.68 -1.07 1.40
N ASP A 61 0.64 0.24 1.23
CA ASP A 61 1.59 1.14 1.86
C ASP A 61 1.45 1.14 3.39
N ILE A 62 0.23 1.07 3.92
CA ILE A 62 -0.03 0.94 5.36
C ILE A 62 0.49 -0.41 5.88
N MET A 63 0.11 -1.52 5.25
CA MET A 63 0.52 -2.86 5.66
C MET A 63 2.05 -3.00 5.67
N ILE A 64 2.72 -2.60 4.58
CA ILE A 64 4.18 -2.70 4.46
C ILE A 64 4.88 -1.79 5.47
N SER A 65 4.38 -0.57 5.68
CA SER A 65 4.97 0.40 6.61
C SER A 65 4.98 -0.09 8.05
N GLN A 66 3.98 -0.85 8.46
CA GLN A 66 3.93 -1.45 9.80
C GLN A 66 5.04 -2.49 10.02
N LEU A 67 5.40 -3.23 8.97
CA LEU A 67 6.36 -4.34 9.02
C LEU A 67 7.77 -3.94 8.61
N ARG A 68 7.90 -2.86 7.85
CA ARG A 68 9.17 -2.37 7.27
C ARG A 68 9.28 -0.85 7.44
N PRO A 69 9.75 -0.36 8.60
CA PRO A 69 9.85 1.09 8.85
C PRO A 69 10.66 1.85 7.77
N ASN A 70 11.66 1.20 7.16
CA ASN A 70 12.44 1.79 6.07
C ASN A 70 11.61 2.06 4.80
N TYR A 71 10.53 1.30 4.59
CA TYR A 71 9.65 1.48 3.45
C TYR A 71 9.00 2.88 3.43
N ILE A 72 8.47 3.33 4.56
CA ILE A 72 7.82 4.66 4.64
C ILE A 72 8.82 5.79 4.41
N HIS A 73 10.07 5.60 4.83
CA HIS A 73 11.13 6.57 4.54
C HIS A 73 11.38 6.68 3.04
N ILE A 74 11.54 5.54 2.34
CA ILE A 74 11.74 5.50 0.88
C ILE A 74 10.52 6.08 0.15
N LEU A 75 9.31 5.73 0.58
CA LEU A 75 8.06 6.26 0.01
C LEU A 75 7.99 7.78 0.14
N SER A 76 8.37 8.32 1.31
CA SER A 76 8.41 9.77 1.54
C SER A 76 9.45 10.48 0.64
N LEU A 77 10.64 9.88 0.46
CA LEU A 77 11.66 10.41 -0.45
C LEU A 77 11.16 10.40 -1.90
N TYR A 78 10.51 9.32 -2.32
CA TYR A 78 9.91 9.20 -3.65
C TYR A 78 8.84 10.28 -3.88
N GLN A 79 7.90 10.47 -2.93
CA GLN A 79 6.86 11.48 -3.02
C GLN A 79 7.44 12.89 -3.13
N LYS A 80 8.41 13.23 -2.27
CA LYS A 80 9.11 14.53 -2.31
C LYS A 80 9.81 14.75 -3.67
N THR A 81 10.43 13.71 -4.20
CA THR A 81 11.13 13.79 -5.50
C THR A 81 10.13 13.99 -6.66
N ILE A 82 8.96 13.31 -6.60
CA ILE A 82 7.86 13.53 -7.56
C ILE A 82 7.36 14.97 -7.52
N GLU A 83 7.13 15.52 -6.32
CA GLU A 83 6.68 16.90 -6.18
C GLU A 83 7.68 17.89 -6.78
N GLN A 84 8.98 17.69 -6.49
CA GLN A 84 10.04 18.52 -7.07
C GLN A 84 10.09 18.41 -8.60
N ARG A 85 10.04 17.18 -9.14
CA ARG A 85 9.98 16.96 -10.59
C ARG A 85 8.76 17.61 -11.22
N ASN A 86 7.58 17.46 -10.62
CA ASN A 86 6.34 18.05 -11.12
C ASN A 86 6.39 19.58 -11.10
N ASN A 87 6.96 20.19 -10.07
CA ASN A 87 7.17 21.64 -10.04
C ASN A 87 8.11 22.09 -11.16
N TYR A 88 9.18 21.33 -11.44
CA TYR A 88 10.09 21.65 -12.52
C TYR A 88 9.44 21.45 -13.91
N LEU A 89 8.62 20.42 -14.10
CA LEU A 89 7.83 20.23 -15.33
C LEU A 89 6.93 21.43 -15.65
N LYS A 90 6.30 22.04 -14.63
CA LYS A 90 5.52 23.27 -14.79
C LYS A 90 6.40 24.45 -15.20
N GLN A 91 7.58 24.60 -14.59
CA GLN A 91 8.53 25.66 -14.94
C GLN A 91 9.06 25.51 -16.38
N ILE A 92 9.33 24.28 -16.85
CA ILE A 92 9.69 24.05 -18.26
C ILE A 92 8.56 24.53 -19.17
N LYS A 93 7.31 24.18 -18.85
CA LYS A 93 6.15 24.54 -19.64
C LYS A 93 5.89 26.05 -19.68
N GLU A 94 6.07 26.74 -18.57
CA GLU A 94 5.71 28.15 -18.40
C GLU A 94 6.88 29.09 -18.72
N GLU A 95 8.10 28.70 -18.38
CA GLU A 95 9.30 29.52 -18.45
C GLU A 95 10.32 29.03 -19.48
N ASN A 96 10.00 27.96 -20.21
CA ASN A 96 10.87 27.36 -21.24
C ASN A 96 12.27 26.95 -20.71
N LYS A 97 12.32 26.43 -19.48
CA LYS A 97 13.58 25.96 -18.86
C LYS A 97 14.13 24.72 -19.55
N ASP A 98 15.41 24.43 -19.30
CA ASP A 98 16.11 23.28 -19.88
C ASP A 98 15.52 21.95 -19.39
N GLU A 99 14.93 21.18 -20.29
CA GLU A 99 14.34 19.87 -20.00
C GLU A 99 15.38 18.79 -19.61
N ASN A 100 16.66 18.99 -19.94
CA ASN A 100 17.71 18.02 -19.61
C ASN A 100 17.95 17.91 -18.09
N LEU A 101 17.67 18.95 -17.34
CA LEU A 101 17.77 18.93 -15.88
C LEU A 101 16.79 17.94 -15.22
N LEU A 102 15.75 17.48 -15.92
CA LEU A 102 14.86 16.42 -15.42
C LEU A 102 15.61 15.12 -15.12
N GLU A 103 16.75 14.86 -15.73
CA GLU A 103 17.55 13.67 -15.50
C GLU A 103 17.98 13.49 -14.04
N ILE A 104 18.15 14.58 -13.29
CA ILE A 104 18.50 14.57 -11.87
C ILE A 104 17.38 13.89 -11.06
N TRP A 105 16.13 14.24 -11.37
CA TRP A 105 14.97 13.63 -10.69
C TRP A 105 14.62 12.26 -11.25
N ASP A 106 14.79 12.04 -12.57
CA ASP A 106 14.55 10.76 -13.22
C ASP A 106 15.42 9.66 -12.59
N GLU A 107 16.69 9.95 -12.30
CA GLU A 107 17.63 9.04 -11.65
C GLU A 107 17.19 8.69 -10.22
N LYS A 108 16.89 9.71 -9.39
CA LYS A 108 16.45 9.50 -8.00
C LYS A 108 15.10 8.78 -7.93
N LEU A 109 14.15 9.16 -8.80
CA LEU A 109 12.85 8.49 -8.86
C LEU A 109 12.98 7.02 -9.19
N SER A 110 13.87 6.68 -10.12
CA SER A 110 14.07 5.29 -10.53
C SER A 110 14.70 4.44 -9.39
N GLU A 111 15.64 4.99 -8.63
CA GLU A 111 16.18 4.31 -7.45
C GLU A 111 15.13 4.03 -6.38
N TYR A 112 14.31 5.02 -6.05
CA TYR A 112 13.27 4.84 -5.04
C TYR A 112 12.13 3.95 -5.55
N ALA A 113 11.75 4.10 -6.82
CA ALA A 113 10.67 3.32 -7.42
C ALA A 113 10.96 1.82 -7.41
N VAL A 114 12.18 1.40 -7.78
CA VAL A 114 12.56 -0.02 -7.76
C VAL A 114 12.51 -0.58 -6.34
N LYS A 115 13.01 0.15 -5.35
CA LYS A 115 12.92 -0.28 -3.94
C LYS A 115 11.48 -0.42 -3.45
N ILE A 116 10.59 0.53 -3.82
CA ILE A 116 9.17 0.45 -3.50
C ILE A 116 8.53 -0.76 -4.17
N TYR A 117 8.85 -0.98 -5.46
CA TYR A 117 8.39 -2.14 -6.22
C TYR A 117 8.80 -3.46 -5.56
N GLU A 118 10.08 -3.59 -5.16
CA GLU A 118 10.59 -4.80 -4.50
C GLU A 118 9.82 -5.12 -3.22
N TYR A 119 9.58 -4.13 -2.35
CA TYR A 119 8.76 -4.30 -1.16
C TYR A 119 7.32 -4.72 -1.51
N ARG A 120 6.66 -4.00 -2.41
CA ARG A 120 5.28 -4.30 -2.78
C ARG A 120 5.15 -5.69 -3.41
N LYS A 121 6.08 -6.07 -4.29
CA LYS A 121 6.13 -7.40 -4.91
C LYS A 121 6.33 -8.50 -3.86
N GLU A 122 7.30 -8.32 -2.93
CA GLU A 122 7.52 -9.26 -1.83
C GLU A 122 6.23 -9.50 -1.05
N PHE A 123 5.57 -8.42 -0.62
CA PHE A 123 4.38 -8.53 0.21
C PHE A 123 3.17 -9.09 -0.54
N ILE A 124 2.97 -8.73 -1.80
CA ILE A 124 1.92 -9.34 -2.63
C ILE A 124 2.19 -10.83 -2.82
N ASN A 125 3.42 -11.25 -3.08
CA ASN A 125 3.77 -12.65 -3.21
C ASN A 125 3.53 -13.45 -1.93
N LYS A 126 3.73 -12.86 -0.75
CA LYS A 126 3.41 -13.47 0.55
C LYS A 126 1.89 -13.50 0.81
N LEU A 127 1.16 -12.52 0.29
CA LEU A 127 -0.29 -12.39 0.47
C LEU A 127 -1.06 -13.40 -0.39
N ILE A 128 -0.61 -13.66 -1.62
CA ILE A 128 -1.28 -14.55 -2.59
C ILE A 128 -1.65 -15.91 -1.97
N PRO A 129 -0.73 -16.73 -1.45
CA PRO A 129 -1.07 -18.06 -0.93
C PRO A 129 -2.03 -18.00 0.27
N LYS A 130 -1.94 -16.96 1.09
CA LYS A 130 -2.85 -16.77 2.23
C LYS A 130 -4.25 -16.44 1.75
N MET A 131 -4.38 -15.56 0.77
CA MET A 131 -5.66 -15.23 0.16
C MET A 131 -6.29 -16.43 -0.54
N GLU A 132 -5.52 -17.21 -1.30
CA GLU A 132 -6.03 -18.39 -1.99
C GLU A 132 -6.56 -19.44 -1.00
N ASN A 133 -5.82 -19.73 0.08
CA ASN A 133 -6.23 -20.70 1.09
C ASN A 133 -7.48 -20.22 1.85
N LEU A 134 -7.47 -19.01 2.39
CA LEU A 134 -8.61 -18.46 3.14
C LEU A 134 -9.87 -18.33 2.27
N HIS A 135 -9.73 -17.84 1.03
CA HIS A 135 -10.87 -17.71 0.13
C HIS A 135 -11.51 -19.04 -0.22
N LYS A 136 -10.65 -20.06 -0.40
CA LYS A 136 -11.08 -21.45 -0.63
C LYS A 136 -11.88 -21.98 0.57
N GLU A 137 -11.44 -21.73 1.79
CA GLU A 137 -12.15 -22.13 3.02
C GLU A 137 -13.49 -21.39 3.16
N ILE A 138 -13.48 -20.05 3.07
CA ILE A 138 -14.68 -19.20 3.22
C ILE A 138 -15.75 -19.56 2.19
N THR A 139 -15.35 -19.85 0.94
CA THR A 139 -16.28 -20.14 -0.16
C THR A 139 -16.59 -21.62 -0.36
N ASN A 140 -16.11 -22.51 0.54
CA ASN A 140 -16.25 -23.96 0.39
C ASN A 140 -15.78 -24.45 -1.00
N ASN A 141 -14.62 -23.98 -1.46
CA ASN A 141 -14.02 -24.29 -2.77
C ASN A 141 -14.86 -23.87 -4.03
N LYS A 142 -15.87 -23.04 -3.88
CA LYS A 142 -16.70 -22.61 -5.01
C LYS A 142 -16.08 -21.51 -5.84
N GLU A 143 -15.14 -20.75 -5.29
CA GLU A 143 -14.52 -19.61 -5.95
C GLU A 143 -13.00 -19.69 -5.87
N LYS A 144 -12.33 -19.29 -6.98
CA LYS A 144 -10.88 -19.15 -7.06
C LYS A 144 -10.54 -17.68 -7.10
N ILE A 145 -9.79 -17.20 -6.10
CA ILE A 145 -9.27 -15.85 -6.07
C ILE A 145 -7.87 -15.80 -6.68
N LYS A 146 -7.55 -14.74 -7.41
CA LYS A 146 -6.22 -14.42 -7.91
C LYS A 146 -5.97 -12.93 -7.70
N ILE A 147 -4.74 -12.56 -7.34
CA ILE A 147 -4.28 -11.18 -7.30
C ILE A 147 -3.16 -11.01 -8.31
N GLU A 148 -3.14 -9.88 -9.00
CA GLU A 148 -2.13 -9.53 -9.99
C GLU A 148 -1.63 -8.11 -9.72
N TYR A 149 -0.31 -7.96 -9.57
CA TYR A 149 0.33 -6.66 -9.37
C TYR A 149 0.72 -6.06 -10.72
N ILE A 150 0.29 -4.82 -10.96
CA ILE A 150 0.49 -4.08 -12.20
C ILE A 150 1.44 -2.92 -11.92
N THR A 151 2.60 -2.94 -12.56
CA THR A 151 3.64 -1.91 -12.43
C THR A 151 4.44 -1.75 -13.72
N GLU A 152 5.10 -0.61 -13.86
CA GLU A 152 6.07 -0.35 -14.94
C GLU A 152 7.47 -0.07 -14.37
N CYS A 153 7.68 -0.31 -13.06
CA CYS A 153 8.88 0.10 -12.31
C CYS A 153 9.74 -1.08 -11.84
N GLU A 154 9.68 -2.22 -12.53
CA GLU A 154 10.41 -3.45 -12.14
C GLU A 154 11.93 -3.33 -12.23
N ASN A 155 12.43 -2.43 -13.09
CA ASN A 155 13.83 -2.28 -13.38
C ASN A 155 14.19 -0.80 -13.54
N LYS A 156 15.33 -0.39 -12.97
CA LYS A 156 15.79 1.01 -12.95
C LYS A 156 15.97 1.57 -14.36
N GLU A 157 16.69 0.85 -15.21
CA GLU A 157 17.03 1.30 -16.56
C GLU A 157 15.76 1.42 -17.43
N LYS A 158 14.87 0.45 -17.32
CA LYS A 158 13.58 0.49 -18.04
C LYS A 158 12.73 1.67 -17.57
N TYR A 159 12.69 1.95 -16.27
CA TYR A 159 11.89 3.06 -15.77
C TYR A 159 12.50 4.43 -16.14
N ILE A 160 13.83 4.60 -16.11
CA ILE A 160 14.49 5.80 -16.63
C ILE A 160 14.14 6.01 -18.11
N LYS A 161 14.22 4.95 -18.92
CA LYS A 161 13.85 5.01 -20.33
C LYS A 161 12.40 5.44 -20.51
N LEU A 162 11.47 4.86 -19.74
CA LEU A 162 10.06 5.23 -19.76
C LEU A 162 9.83 6.70 -19.38
N LEU A 163 10.52 7.23 -18.37
CA LEU A 163 10.46 8.64 -17.99
C LEU A 163 10.93 9.55 -19.12
N LYS A 164 12.01 9.19 -19.81
CA LYS A 164 12.52 9.93 -20.99
C LYS A 164 11.52 9.91 -22.15
N GLU A 165 10.93 8.76 -22.46
CA GLU A 165 9.91 8.61 -23.51
C GLU A 165 8.65 9.42 -23.21
N ARG A 166 8.27 9.53 -21.93
CA ARG A 166 7.09 10.28 -21.47
C ARG A 166 7.35 11.77 -21.22
N ARG A 167 8.59 12.25 -21.31
CA ARG A 167 9.00 13.61 -20.94
C ARG A 167 8.12 14.68 -21.58
N LYS A 168 7.92 14.62 -22.89
CA LYS A 168 7.06 15.58 -23.61
C LYS A 168 5.62 15.61 -23.10
N LEU A 169 5.06 14.44 -22.80
CA LEU A 169 3.72 14.33 -22.25
C LEU A 169 3.64 14.85 -20.81
N ASP A 170 4.66 14.54 -20.00
CA ASP A 170 4.76 15.01 -18.61
C ASP A 170 4.87 16.54 -18.56
N ILE A 171 5.67 17.16 -19.45
CA ILE A 171 5.78 18.62 -19.59
C ILE A 171 4.42 19.21 -19.97
N LEU A 172 3.76 18.65 -20.98
CA LEU A 172 2.44 19.12 -21.42
C LEU A 172 1.42 19.08 -20.28
N LYS A 173 1.40 17.99 -19.49
CA LYS A 173 0.48 17.79 -18.36
C LYS A 173 0.91 18.52 -17.07
N GLY A 174 2.18 18.88 -16.94
CA GLY A 174 2.75 19.48 -15.74
C GLY A 174 2.89 18.51 -14.55
N PHE A 175 2.86 17.19 -14.82
CA PHE A 175 3.07 16.16 -13.79
C PHE A 175 3.57 14.83 -14.37
N THR A 176 4.22 14.04 -13.53
CA THR A 176 4.75 12.72 -13.84
C THR A 176 3.63 11.71 -14.04
N THR A 177 3.51 11.15 -15.24
CA THR A 177 2.39 10.29 -15.64
C THR A 177 2.63 8.82 -15.34
N LYS A 178 3.86 8.39 -15.12
CA LYS A 178 4.28 6.99 -14.90
C LYS A 178 5.13 6.85 -13.65
N GLY A 179 5.02 5.70 -12.97
CA GLY A 179 5.78 5.40 -11.76
C GLY A 179 4.97 4.65 -10.72
N VAL A 180 5.61 4.25 -9.61
CA VAL A 180 4.98 3.46 -8.53
C VAL A 180 3.77 4.15 -7.87
N HIS A 181 3.63 5.47 -8.02
CA HIS A 181 2.43 6.22 -7.64
C HIS A 181 1.25 5.99 -8.58
N ARG A 182 1.42 5.22 -9.65
CA ARG A 182 0.40 4.78 -10.61
C ARG A 182 0.20 3.26 -10.61
N ASP A 183 1.01 2.53 -9.84
CA ASP A 183 0.86 1.10 -9.69
C ASP A 183 -0.53 0.72 -9.19
N ASP A 184 -0.91 -0.52 -9.47
CA ASP A 184 -2.15 -1.10 -9.01
C ASP A 184 -1.98 -2.58 -8.68
N PHE A 185 -2.94 -3.15 -7.96
CA PHE A 185 -3.17 -4.58 -7.97
C PHE A 185 -4.64 -4.87 -8.27
N VAL A 186 -4.87 -5.94 -9.00
CA VAL A 186 -6.22 -6.34 -9.42
C VAL A 186 -6.55 -7.70 -8.84
N ILE A 187 -7.75 -7.82 -8.30
CA ILE A 187 -8.27 -9.09 -7.77
C ILE A 187 -9.25 -9.68 -8.78
N TYR A 188 -9.09 -10.98 -9.02
CA TYR A 188 -9.95 -11.76 -9.91
C TYR A 188 -10.66 -12.86 -9.12
N ILE A 189 -11.93 -13.09 -9.41
CA ILE A 189 -12.69 -14.26 -8.95
C ILE A 189 -13.09 -15.06 -10.18
N ASN A 190 -12.70 -16.33 -10.22
CA ASN A 190 -12.95 -17.24 -11.36
C ASN A 190 -12.54 -16.62 -12.70
N GLY A 191 -11.41 -15.90 -12.72
CA GLY A 191 -10.83 -15.26 -13.90
C GLY A 191 -11.48 -13.94 -14.33
N LYS A 192 -12.46 -13.42 -13.59
CA LYS A 192 -13.12 -12.13 -13.87
C LYS A 192 -12.70 -11.09 -12.84
N GLN A 193 -12.41 -9.86 -13.27
CA GLN A 193 -12.09 -8.74 -12.38
C GLN A 193 -13.26 -8.45 -11.44
N ILE A 194 -13.00 -8.49 -10.15
CA ILE A 194 -14.04 -8.43 -9.13
C ILE A 194 -14.70 -7.04 -9.01
N ASN A 195 -13.97 -5.99 -9.23
CA ASN A 195 -14.51 -4.62 -9.19
C ASN A 195 -15.51 -4.33 -10.31
N ILE A 196 -15.45 -5.08 -11.44
CA ILE A 196 -16.30 -4.88 -12.61
C ILE A 196 -17.42 -5.92 -12.63
N TYR A 197 -17.09 -7.18 -12.39
CA TYR A 197 -17.99 -8.31 -12.61
C TYR A 197 -18.41 -9.04 -11.34
N GLY A 198 -17.84 -8.68 -10.18
CA GLY A 198 -18.15 -9.35 -8.92
C GLY A 198 -19.49 -8.93 -8.35
N SER A 199 -20.26 -9.90 -7.85
CA SER A 199 -21.43 -9.61 -7.04
C SER A 199 -21.04 -8.91 -5.73
N GLN A 200 -21.99 -8.22 -5.07
CA GLN A 200 -21.71 -7.57 -3.78
C GLN A 200 -21.18 -8.56 -2.73
N GLY A 201 -21.75 -9.76 -2.67
CA GLY A 201 -21.30 -10.81 -1.76
C GLY A 201 -19.87 -11.27 -2.08
N GLN A 202 -19.50 -11.42 -3.36
CA GLN A 202 -18.13 -11.74 -3.76
C GLN A 202 -17.16 -10.64 -3.38
N GLN A 203 -17.53 -9.38 -3.59
CA GLN A 203 -16.70 -8.23 -3.23
C GLN A 203 -16.45 -8.17 -1.72
N ARG A 204 -17.49 -8.32 -0.89
CA ARG A 204 -17.38 -8.37 0.58
C ARG A 204 -16.52 -9.55 1.06
N THR A 205 -16.77 -10.76 0.52
CA THR A 205 -15.96 -11.93 0.84
C THR A 205 -14.48 -11.73 0.48
N SER A 206 -14.20 -11.05 -0.63
CA SER A 206 -12.82 -10.78 -1.04
C SER A 206 -12.13 -9.73 -0.15
N VAL A 207 -12.85 -8.71 0.31
CA VAL A 207 -12.33 -7.77 1.33
C VAL A 207 -12.01 -8.51 2.62
N LEU A 208 -12.93 -9.34 3.10
CA LEU A 208 -12.70 -10.17 4.30
C LEU A 208 -11.47 -11.06 4.12
N THR A 209 -11.38 -11.78 2.99
CA THR A 209 -10.22 -12.61 2.65
C THR A 209 -8.92 -11.81 2.68
N LEU A 210 -8.91 -10.63 2.06
CA LEU A 210 -7.73 -9.76 1.99
C LEU A 210 -7.28 -9.32 3.38
N LYS A 211 -8.21 -8.86 4.21
CA LYS A 211 -7.92 -8.35 5.56
C LYS A 211 -7.50 -9.46 6.53
N LEU A 212 -8.11 -10.64 6.45
CA LEU A 212 -7.66 -11.80 7.23
C LEU A 212 -6.29 -12.29 6.76
N SER A 213 -6.00 -12.19 5.46
CA SER A 213 -4.67 -12.51 4.93
C SER A 213 -3.61 -11.51 5.39
N GLU A 214 -3.95 -10.22 5.50
CA GLU A 214 -3.11 -9.20 6.12
C GLU A 214 -2.76 -9.55 7.57
N LEU A 215 -3.76 -9.94 8.37
CA LEU A 215 -3.58 -10.35 9.77
C LEU A 215 -2.63 -11.55 9.88
N ASN A 216 -2.84 -12.59 9.08
CA ASN A 216 -1.99 -13.77 9.06
C ASN A 216 -0.57 -13.47 8.55
N LEU A 217 -0.43 -12.55 7.62
CA LEU A 217 0.87 -12.13 7.11
C LEU A 217 1.66 -11.39 8.21
N ILE A 218 1.02 -10.50 8.95
CA ILE A 218 1.64 -9.80 10.08
C ILE A 218 2.08 -10.80 11.15
N TYR A 219 1.24 -11.78 11.47
CA TYR A 219 1.59 -12.84 12.41
C TYR A 219 2.83 -13.63 11.96
N ASP A 220 2.90 -14.02 10.69
CA ASP A 220 4.06 -14.76 10.17
C ASP A 220 5.37 -13.95 10.20
N GLU A 221 5.28 -12.63 10.00
CA GLU A 221 6.44 -11.75 9.98
C GLU A 221 6.99 -11.43 11.38
N ILE A 222 6.12 -11.39 12.40
CA ILE A 222 6.46 -10.90 13.74
C ILE A 222 6.38 -12.01 14.81
N GLY A 223 5.57 -13.03 14.59
CA GLY A 223 5.30 -14.10 15.57
C GLY A 223 4.22 -13.73 16.59
N GLU A 224 3.57 -12.56 16.45
CA GLU A 224 2.49 -12.10 17.32
C GLU A 224 1.33 -11.56 16.47
N TYR A 225 0.09 -11.77 16.93
CA TYR A 225 -1.06 -11.19 16.23
C TYR A 225 -1.11 -9.69 16.41
N PRO A 226 -1.46 -8.93 15.34
CA PRO A 226 -1.72 -7.50 15.46
C PRO A 226 -2.95 -7.23 16.32
N ILE A 227 -3.08 -6.02 16.83
CA ILE A 227 -4.32 -5.54 17.43
C ILE A 227 -5.39 -5.50 16.35
N LEU A 228 -6.49 -6.21 16.57
CA LEU A 228 -7.63 -6.23 15.67
C LEU A 228 -8.70 -5.24 16.17
N LEU A 229 -9.05 -4.28 15.33
CA LEU A 229 -10.13 -3.34 15.56
C LEU A 229 -11.27 -3.61 14.57
N LEU A 230 -12.48 -3.81 15.09
CA LEU A 230 -13.67 -4.08 14.28
C LEU A 230 -14.65 -2.90 14.46
N ASP A 231 -14.97 -2.23 13.36
CA ASP A 231 -15.92 -1.13 13.33
C ASP A 231 -17.10 -1.52 12.43
N ASP A 232 -18.21 -1.93 13.05
CA ASP A 232 -19.50 -2.31 12.44
C ASP A 232 -19.46 -3.24 11.20
N PHE A 233 -18.29 -3.78 10.89
CA PHE A 233 -18.05 -4.62 9.71
C PHE A 233 -18.91 -5.89 9.72
N MET A 234 -19.22 -6.44 10.92
CA MET A 234 -19.97 -7.69 11.06
C MET A 234 -21.43 -7.57 10.65
N SER A 235 -22.02 -6.37 10.73
CA SER A 235 -23.40 -6.12 10.33
C SER A 235 -23.63 -6.24 8.82
N GLU A 236 -22.57 -6.17 8.04
CA GLU A 236 -22.61 -6.24 6.58
C GLU A 236 -22.35 -7.64 6.00
N LEU A 237 -22.00 -8.61 6.85
CA LEU A 237 -21.78 -10.00 6.41
C LEU A 237 -23.12 -10.73 6.30
N ASP A 238 -23.31 -11.43 5.19
CA ASP A 238 -24.49 -12.28 4.95
C ASP A 238 -24.42 -13.50 5.92
N GLU A 239 -25.47 -13.74 6.72
CA GLU A 239 -25.53 -14.84 7.69
C GLU A 239 -25.33 -16.25 7.06
N LYS A 240 -25.38 -16.35 5.73
CA LYS A 240 -25.21 -17.61 4.99
C LYS A 240 -23.81 -17.84 4.42
N ARG A 241 -22.88 -16.96 4.69
CA ARG A 241 -21.47 -17.07 4.28
C ARG A 241 -20.52 -16.88 5.49
#